data_a32c659f42587e29a32a89bfdb092365
#
_entry.id   a32c659f42587e29a32a89bfdb092365
#
_cell.length_a   1.000
_cell.length_b   1.000
_cell.length_c   1.000
_cell.angle_alpha   90.00
_cell.angle_beta   90.00
_cell.angle_gamma   90.00
#
_symmetry.space_group_name_H-M   'P 1'
#
loop_
_entity.id
_entity.type
_entity.pdbx_description
1 polymer ?
#
loop_
_entity_poly.entity_id
_entity_poly.type
_entity_poly.pdbx_seq_one_letter_code
_entity_poly.pdbx_strand_id
1 'polypeptide(L)'
;MSRSQRRRRRTVNTAKEINPHFEPFLFDWDSKLYFLVGGYGSSKSYHVALKVILKLLSERRTALVVREVYDTIRDSCFSLFREIVEDMGLDDMIAFNASPMQMRFANGSKIVFKGMDKPAKLKSINNISLIWVEECSELKYAGFKELLGRLRHPTLPLHIILTTNPVARSNWTYQHFFESRGLDDKEFYARRVMREGNTYYHHSVADDNFFLPAEYIAQLDEMQAYDADLYRIARLGQFGVNGKLVLPQFEVMPHDEVMAAVEAIPRKYRRVGMDFGFESSYNAVVRMAIDHENKWLYLYWEYYRRNMTDDETADALEEFVETRECIKADSAEPKAIRYYQKRGFNMVATRKNNGGSRHSRLDNTRKMKRFRRIICSDACVHAVEELKELTYAEDRDGEIIPDKFSVDAHTFSAMWYGLDDYDVADAKHKFRKEDFGL
;
A
#
# COMPACT_ATOMS: atom_id res chain seq x y z
N MET A 1 -13.93 48.34 -49.97
CA MET A 1 -13.14 47.10 -50.17
C MET A 1 -13.21 46.26 -48.91
N SER A 2 -14.11 45.30 -48.91
CA SER A 2 -14.34 44.37 -47.74
C SER A 2 -13.41 43.17 -47.87
N ARG A 3 -12.48 43.02 -46.92
CA ARG A 3 -11.69 41.78 -46.79
C ARG A 3 -12.50 40.77 -46.01
N SER A 4 -13.22 39.88 -46.70
CA SER A 4 -13.77 38.67 -46.12
C SER A 4 -12.59 37.72 -45.73
N GLN A 5 -12.26 37.69 -44.46
CA GLN A 5 -11.39 36.66 -43.95
C GLN A 5 -12.12 35.30 -44.05
N ARG A 6 -11.75 34.50 -45.06
CA ARG A 6 -12.08 33.07 -45.12
C ARG A 6 -11.44 32.41 -43.93
N ARG A 7 -12.19 32.14 -42.83
CA ARG A 7 -11.83 31.18 -41.82
C ARG A 7 -11.60 29.82 -42.51
N ARG A 8 -10.35 29.41 -42.64
CA ARG A 8 -10.01 28.03 -42.99
C ARG A 8 -10.67 27.14 -41.95
N ARG A 9 -11.67 26.35 -42.33
CA ARG A 9 -12.17 25.22 -41.55
C ARG A 9 -10.97 24.29 -41.37
N ARG A 10 -10.37 24.27 -40.19
CA ARG A 10 -9.46 23.20 -39.80
C ARG A 10 -10.28 21.92 -39.85
N THR A 11 -9.83 20.95 -40.61
CA THR A 11 -10.38 19.60 -40.62
C THR A 11 -10.10 19.03 -39.25
N VAL A 12 -11.13 18.84 -38.44
CA VAL A 12 -11.01 18.19 -37.14
C VAL A 12 -10.59 16.74 -37.44
N ASN A 13 -9.37 16.37 -37.06
CA ASN A 13 -8.95 14.99 -37.16
C ASN A 13 -9.59 14.24 -35.97
N THR A 14 -10.68 13.52 -36.22
CA THR A 14 -11.47 12.82 -35.19
C THR A 14 -10.96 11.43 -34.88
N ALA A 15 -9.89 10.97 -35.51
CA ALA A 15 -9.27 9.69 -35.22
C ALA A 15 -8.25 9.87 -34.08
N LYS A 16 -8.49 9.24 -32.96
CA LYS A 16 -7.57 9.19 -31.82
C LYS A 16 -7.22 7.74 -31.50
N GLU A 17 -5.93 7.47 -31.40
CA GLU A 17 -5.46 6.17 -30.94
C GLU A 17 -5.75 6.02 -29.45
N ILE A 18 -6.23 4.85 -29.05
CA ILE A 18 -6.56 4.47 -27.67
C ILE A 18 -5.90 3.14 -27.34
N ASN A 19 -5.70 2.89 -26.07
CA ASN A 19 -5.27 1.56 -25.62
C ASN A 19 -6.44 0.58 -25.75
N PRO A 20 -6.29 -0.53 -26.53
CA PRO A 20 -7.38 -1.48 -26.81
C PRO A 20 -8.07 -2.03 -25.58
N HIS A 21 -7.34 -2.19 -24.48
CA HIS A 21 -7.90 -2.64 -23.20
C HIS A 21 -9.02 -1.74 -22.67
N PHE A 22 -9.02 -0.45 -23.04
CA PHE A 22 -10.03 0.52 -22.62
C PHE A 22 -11.16 0.72 -23.62
N GLU A 23 -11.09 0.15 -24.81
CA GLU A 23 -12.13 0.32 -25.84
C GLU A 23 -13.53 -0.05 -25.34
N PRO A 24 -13.77 -1.22 -24.71
CA PRO A 24 -15.09 -1.56 -24.18
C PRO A 24 -15.56 -0.56 -23.10
N PHE A 25 -14.66 -0.09 -22.26
CA PHE A 25 -14.98 0.90 -21.22
C PHE A 25 -15.42 2.23 -21.81
N LEU A 26 -14.76 2.72 -22.85
CA LEU A 26 -15.04 4.05 -23.42
C LEU A 26 -16.49 4.22 -23.87
N PHE A 27 -17.09 3.17 -24.42
CA PHE A 27 -18.43 3.20 -25.00
C PHE A 27 -19.50 2.59 -24.09
N ASP A 28 -19.12 1.98 -22.99
CA ASP A 28 -20.03 1.44 -21.97
C ASP A 28 -20.67 2.54 -21.13
N TRP A 29 -22.00 2.61 -21.11
CA TRP A 29 -22.77 3.50 -20.24
C TRP A 29 -23.94 2.77 -19.54
N ASP A 30 -23.88 1.44 -19.47
CA ASP A 30 -24.93 0.62 -18.89
C ASP A 30 -24.89 0.57 -17.37
N SER A 31 -23.72 0.80 -16.78
CA SER A 31 -23.54 0.79 -15.34
C SER A 31 -23.72 2.18 -14.72
N LYS A 32 -24.26 2.20 -13.48
CA LYS A 32 -24.34 3.45 -12.71
C LYS A 32 -22.97 3.81 -12.12
N LEU A 33 -22.19 2.82 -11.72
CA LEU A 33 -20.91 2.98 -11.05
C LEU A 33 -19.82 2.29 -11.86
N TYR A 34 -18.69 2.97 -12.06
CA TYR A 34 -17.49 2.47 -12.72
C TYR A 34 -16.33 2.58 -11.75
N PHE A 35 -15.72 1.46 -11.41
CA PHE A 35 -14.60 1.38 -10.49
C PHE A 35 -13.35 0.87 -11.23
N LEU A 36 -12.42 1.79 -11.52
CA LEU A 36 -11.19 1.52 -12.26
C LEU A 36 -10.01 1.47 -11.28
N VAL A 37 -9.44 0.30 -11.13
CA VAL A 37 -8.26 0.04 -10.30
C VAL A 37 -7.10 -0.32 -11.21
N GLY A 38 -5.92 0.26 -10.98
CA GLY A 38 -4.79 -0.14 -11.78
C GLY A 38 -3.47 0.46 -11.34
N GLY A 39 -2.38 -0.11 -11.83
CA GLY A 39 -1.03 0.29 -11.54
C GLY A 39 -0.66 1.67 -12.09
N TYR A 40 0.58 2.08 -11.81
CA TYR A 40 1.13 3.32 -12.33
C TYR A 40 1.28 3.24 -13.85
N GLY A 41 1.04 4.35 -14.52
CA GLY A 41 1.17 4.41 -15.98
C GLY A 41 0.11 3.65 -16.78
N SER A 42 -0.88 3.02 -16.15
CA SER A 42 -1.90 2.20 -16.84
C SER A 42 -2.93 2.98 -17.67
N SER A 43 -2.78 4.30 -17.81
CA SER A 43 -3.63 5.22 -18.61
C SER A 43 -5.10 5.35 -18.19
N LYS A 44 -5.46 4.94 -16.96
CA LYS A 44 -6.84 5.05 -16.41
C LYS A 44 -7.43 6.45 -16.58
N SER A 45 -6.74 7.45 -16.02
CA SER A 45 -7.20 8.84 -15.95
C SER A 45 -7.39 9.43 -17.34
N TYR A 46 -6.50 9.11 -18.28
CA TYR A 46 -6.61 9.52 -19.68
C TYR A 46 -7.90 9.01 -20.31
N HIS A 47 -8.18 7.71 -20.21
CA HIS A 47 -9.36 7.11 -20.81
C HIS A 47 -10.66 7.54 -20.12
N VAL A 48 -10.63 7.83 -18.82
CA VAL A 48 -11.80 8.42 -18.13
C VAL A 48 -12.04 9.84 -18.61
N ALA A 49 -11.02 10.67 -18.73
CA ALA A 49 -11.17 12.04 -19.25
C ALA A 49 -11.72 12.02 -20.68
N LEU A 50 -11.18 11.15 -21.55
CA LEU A 50 -11.67 10.97 -22.92
C LEU A 50 -13.14 10.51 -22.94
N LYS A 51 -13.51 9.50 -22.13
CA LYS A 51 -14.89 9.03 -21.99
C LYS A 51 -15.85 10.16 -21.58
N VAL A 52 -15.44 10.97 -20.62
CA VAL A 52 -16.24 12.13 -20.15
C VAL A 52 -16.39 13.17 -21.27
N ILE A 53 -15.32 13.52 -22.00
CA ILE A 53 -15.39 14.45 -23.14
C ILE A 53 -16.37 13.95 -24.19
N LEU A 54 -16.23 12.70 -24.64
CA LEU A 54 -17.09 12.09 -25.65
C LEU A 54 -18.56 12.11 -25.21
N LYS A 55 -18.84 11.78 -23.96
CA LYS A 55 -20.22 11.81 -23.43
C LYS A 55 -20.80 13.23 -23.41
N LEU A 56 -20.02 14.22 -23.02
CA LEU A 56 -20.49 15.60 -22.94
C LEU A 56 -20.62 16.26 -24.32
N LEU A 57 -19.87 15.79 -25.31
CA LEU A 57 -20.07 16.22 -26.73
C LEU A 57 -21.36 15.66 -27.32
N SER A 58 -21.68 14.39 -27.00
CA SER A 58 -22.84 13.67 -27.55
C SER A 58 -24.16 14.06 -26.88
N GLU A 59 -24.15 14.46 -25.61
CA GLU A 59 -25.35 14.72 -24.83
C GLU A 59 -25.13 15.85 -23.82
N ARG A 60 -26.06 16.80 -23.75
CA ARG A 60 -25.96 17.93 -22.82
C ARG A 60 -26.03 17.46 -21.37
N ARG A 61 -24.91 17.60 -20.63
CA ARG A 61 -24.74 17.16 -19.24
C ARG A 61 -23.98 18.16 -18.38
N THR A 62 -24.17 18.07 -17.05
CA THR A 62 -23.27 18.65 -16.08
C THR A 62 -22.46 17.52 -15.44
N ALA A 63 -21.14 17.54 -15.62
CA ALA A 63 -20.21 16.67 -14.95
C ALA A 63 -19.50 17.40 -13.79
N LEU A 64 -19.20 16.64 -12.73
CA LEU A 64 -18.39 17.08 -11.61
C LEU A 64 -17.14 16.20 -11.55
N VAL A 65 -15.95 16.81 -11.56
CA VAL A 65 -14.66 16.14 -11.39
C VAL A 65 -14.09 16.55 -10.05
N VAL A 66 -13.73 15.56 -9.23
CA VAL A 66 -13.26 15.79 -7.87
C VAL A 66 -11.97 15.02 -7.55
N ARG A 67 -11.13 15.63 -6.71
CA ARG A 67 -10.08 14.99 -5.91
C ARG A 67 -10.23 15.42 -4.45
N GLU A 68 -9.49 14.79 -3.54
CA GLU A 68 -9.48 15.20 -2.13
C GLU A 68 -9.06 16.67 -2.03
N VAL A 69 -7.92 17.07 -2.61
CA VAL A 69 -7.37 18.41 -2.54
C VAL A 69 -7.62 19.20 -3.82
N TYR A 70 -8.23 20.42 -3.70
CA TYR A 70 -8.59 21.24 -4.86
C TYR A 70 -7.39 21.68 -5.71
N ASP A 71 -6.28 22.04 -5.07
CA ASP A 71 -5.13 22.60 -5.78
C ASP A 71 -4.45 21.56 -6.69
N THR A 72 -4.49 20.28 -6.32
CA THR A 72 -3.93 19.20 -7.14
C THR A 72 -4.70 18.92 -8.42
N ILE A 73 -5.95 19.38 -8.53
CA ILE A 73 -6.79 19.17 -9.72
C ILE A 73 -6.24 19.95 -10.93
N ARG A 74 -5.63 21.13 -10.70
CA ARG A 74 -5.09 21.98 -11.78
C ARG A 74 -4.06 21.25 -12.61
N ASP A 75 -3.08 20.63 -11.93
CA ASP A 75 -1.92 19.99 -12.55
C ASP A 75 -2.19 18.53 -12.93
N SER A 76 -3.34 17.98 -12.54
CA SER A 76 -3.78 16.63 -12.89
C SER A 76 -4.96 16.67 -13.86
N CYS A 77 -6.20 16.53 -13.36
CA CYS A 77 -7.38 16.39 -14.21
C CYS A 77 -7.58 17.57 -15.17
N PHE A 78 -7.44 18.82 -14.70
CA PHE A 78 -7.73 19.98 -15.53
C PHE A 78 -6.74 20.14 -16.69
N SER A 79 -5.43 19.93 -16.45
CA SER A 79 -4.40 19.91 -17.49
C SER A 79 -4.61 18.75 -18.48
N LEU A 80 -4.94 17.55 -17.97
CA LEU A 80 -5.22 16.37 -18.79
C LEU A 80 -6.40 16.60 -19.75
N PHE A 81 -7.49 17.17 -19.26
CA PHE A 81 -8.63 17.52 -20.13
C PHE A 81 -8.23 18.52 -21.23
N ARG A 82 -7.39 19.50 -20.90
CA ARG A 82 -6.91 20.50 -21.87
C ARG A 82 -6.06 19.84 -22.94
N GLU A 83 -5.11 19.00 -22.54
CA GLU A 83 -4.25 18.27 -23.46
C GLU A 83 -5.06 17.43 -24.45
N ILE A 84 -6.06 16.67 -23.97
CA ILE A 84 -6.93 15.87 -24.84
C ILE A 84 -7.72 16.75 -25.81
N VAL A 85 -8.27 17.86 -25.35
CA VAL A 85 -9.06 18.80 -26.20
C VAL A 85 -8.19 19.42 -27.28
N GLU A 86 -6.99 19.89 -26.94
CA GLU A 86 -6.02 20.48 -27.87
C GLU A 86 -5.58 19.44 -28.94
N ASP A 87 -5.25 18.23 -28.48
CA ASP A 87 -4.81 17.14 -29.34
C ASP A 87 -5.92 16.66 -30.32
N MET A 88 -7.17 16.67 -29.88
CA MET A 88 -8.32 16.37 -30.73
C MET A 88 -8.76 17.53 -31.59
N GLY A 89 -8.19 18.73 -31.44
CA GLY A 89 -8.57 19.93 -32.17
C GLY A 89 -9.98 20.45 -31.86
N LEU A 90 -10.41 20.30 -30.61
CA LEU A 90 -11.75 20.66 -30.12
C LEU A 90 -11.81 22.06 -29.45
N ASP A 91 -10.76 22.88 -29.56
CA ASP A 91 -10.64 24.19 -28.90
C ASP A 91 -11.77 25.15 -29.28
N ASP A 92 -12.26 25.06 -30.50
CA ASP A 92 -13.39 25.88 -30.97
C ASP A 92 -14.74 25.45 -30.36
N MET A 93 -14.84 24.26 -29.81
CA MET A 93 -16.05 23.69 -29.24
C MET A 93 -16.07 23.68 -27.69
N ILE A 94 -14.92 23.80 -27.07
CA ILE A 94 -14.75 23.63 -25.61
C ILE A 94 -13.91 24.78 -25.05
N ALA A 95 -14.52 25.61 -24.20
CA ALA A 95 -13.87 26.74 -23.55
C ALA A 95 -13.43 26.38 -22.13
N PHE A 96 -12.21 26.74 -21.76
CA PHE A 96 -11.63 26.56 -20.45
C PHE A 96 -11.66 27.85 -19.63
N ASN A 97 -12.08 27.74 -18.35
CA ASN A 97 -11.93 28.81 -17.36
C ASN A 97 -11.07 28.28 -16.20
N ALA A 98 -9.99 28.97 -15.90
CA ALA A 98 -9.04 28.56 -14.84
C ALA A 98 -9.46 28.99 -13.42
N SER A 99 -10.36 29.98 -13.29
CA SER A 99 -10.83 30.47 -11.99
C SER A 99 -12.28 30.99 -12.07
N PRO A 100 -13.27 30.28 -11.49
CA PRO A 100 -13.18 28.90 -10.98
C PRO A 100 -12.90 27.90 -12.11
N MET A 101 -12.17 26.80 -11.78
CA MET A 101 -11.86 25.76 -12.77
C MET A 101 -13.14 25.13 -13.31
N GLN A 102 -13.38 25.28 -14.61
CA GLN A 102 -14.51 24.68 -15.33
C GLN A 102 -14.26 24.60 -16.83
N MET A 103 -14.93 23.70 -17.50
CA MET A 103 -15.01 23.62 -18.95
C MET A 103 -16.45 23.81 -19.39
N ARG A 104 -16.64 24.47 -20.54
CA ARG A 104 -17.95 24.71 -21.16
C ARG A 104 -17.92 24.25 -22.60
N PHE A 105 -18.88 23.44 -22.97
CA PHE A 105 -19.04 22.90 -24.30
C PHE A 105 -20.05 23.73 -25.10
N ALA A 106 -19.88 23.82 -26.42
CA ALA A 106 -20.75 24.55 -27.30
C ALA A 106 -22.23 24.09 -27.25
N ASN A 107 -22.47 22.80 -26.93
CA ASN A 107 -23.81 22.23 -26.75
C ASN A 107 -24.46 22.56 -25.38
N GLY A 108 -23.79 23.35 -24.55
CA GLY A 108 -24.24 23.72 -23.21
C GLY A 108 -23.89 22.73 -22.10
N SER A 109 -23.14 21.65 -22.40
CA SER A 109 -22.53 20.81 -21.38
C SER A 109 -21.47 21.57 -20.59
N LYS A 110 -21.19 21.13 -19.39
CA LYS A 110 -20.12 21.71 -18.57
C LYS A 110 -19.47 20.66 -17.64
N ILE A 111 -18.19 20.87 -17.38
CA ILE A 111 -17.45 20.19 -16.30
C ILE A 111 -17.12 21.23 -15.23
N VAL A 112 -17.38 20.87 -13.97
CA VAL A 112 -17.01 21.67 -12.80
C VAL A 112 -16.00 20.89 -11.99
N PHE A 113 -14.91 21.53 -11.60
CA PHE A 113 -13.84 20.91 -10.81
C PHE A 113 -13.92 21.38 -9.35
N LYS A 114 -13.87 20.45 -8.40
CA LYS A 114 -13.98 20.74 -6.96
C LYS A 114 -13.10 19.79 -6.13
N GLY A 115 -12.52 20.34 -5.04
CA GLY A 115 -11.90 19.54 -3.99
C GLY A 115 -12.93 19.08 -2.96
N MET A 116 -12.66 17.95 -2.33
CA MET A 116 -13.46 17.43 -1.22
C MET A 116 -13.01 17.97 0.14
N ASP A 117 -11.90 18.70 0.20
CA ASP A 117 -11.43 19.46 1.36
C ASP A 117 -12.50 20.45 1.92
N LYS A 118 -13.40 20.90 1.04
CA LYS A 118 -14.51 21.82 1.39
C LYS A 118 -15.85 21.34 0.82
N PRO A 119 -16.45 20.25 1.34
CA PRO A 119 -17.67 19.63 0.79
C PRO A 119 -18.88 20.57 0.72
N ALA A 120 -18.94 21.59 1.60
CA ALA A 120 -20.03 22.55 1.61
C ALA A 120 -20.17 23.31 0.27
N LYS A 121 -19.10 23.49 -0.49
CA LYS A 121 -19.11 24.15 -1.81
C LYS A 121 -19.79 23.30 -2.91
N LEU A 122 -20.02 22.01 -2.69
CA LEU A 122 -20.75 21.15 -3.62
C LEU A 122 -22.26 21.43 -3.61
N LYS A 123 -22.78 21.98 -2.51
CA LYS A 123 -24.24 22.23 -2.33
C LYS A 123 -24.85 23.16 -3.39
N SER A 124 -24.06 24.02 -4.00
CA SER A 124 -24.49 24.98 -5.00
C SER A 124 -24.56 24.43 -6.43
N ILE A 125 -24.11 23.19 -6.69
CA ILE A 125 -24.10 22.61 -8.03
C ILE A 125 -25.37 21.78 -8.21
N ASN A 126 -26.17 22.12 -9.19
CA ASN A 126 -27.43 21.44 -9.51
C ASN A 126 -27.30 20.57 -10.77
N ASN A 127 -28.18 19.58 -10.89
CA ASN A 127 -28.36 18.72 -12.07
C ASN A 127 -27.08 17.98 -12.47
N ILE A 128 -26.31 17.50 -11.51
CA ILE A 128 -25.14 16.67 -11.75
C ILE A 128 -25.63 15.29 -12.19
N SER A 129 -25.25 14.86 -13.41
CA SER A 129 -25.59 13.54 -13.96
C SER A 129 -24.38 12.64 -14.16
N LEU A 130 -23.17 13.18 -14.04
CA LEU A 130 -21.90 12.45 -14.14
C LEU A 130 -20.93 12.98 -13.11
N ILE A 131 -20.30 12.09 -12.35
CA ILE A 131 -19.21 12.43 -11.42
C ILE A 131 -17.99 11.58 -11.78
N TRP A 132 -16.81 12.18 -11.81
CA TRP A 132 -15.55 11.49 -11.81
C TRP A 132 -14.77 11.84 -10.55
N VAL A 133 -14.40 10.81 -9.80
CA VAL A 133 -13.56 10.91 -8.60
C VAL A 133 -12.18 10.34 -8.96
N GLU A 134 -11.21 11.22 -9.10
CA GLU A 134 -9.82 10.85 -9.36
C GLU A 134 -9.09 10.60 -8.07
N GLU A 135 -8.29 9.53 -8.02
CA GLU A 135 -7.61 9.01 -6.82
C GLU A 135 -8.57 8.85 -5.64
N CYS A 136 -9.66 8.10 -5.86
CA CYS A 136 -10.75 7.99 -4.91
C CYS A 136 -10.33 7.37 -3.56
N SER A 137 -9.21 6.64 -3.49
CA SER A 137 -8.65 6.10 -2.25
C SER A 137 -8.20 7.19 -1.27
N GLU A 138 -7.88 8.40 -1.77
CA GLU A 138 -7.51 9.55 -0.94
C GLU A 138 -8.72 10.15 -0.22
N LEU A 139 -9.92 9.99 -0.77
CA LEU A 139 -11.16 10.50 -0.16
C LEU A 139 -11.54 9.70 1.09
N LYS A 140 -12.10 10.39 2.07
CA LYS A 140 -12.80 9.73 3.18
C LYS A 140 -14.10 9.07 2.67
N TYR A 141 -14.48 7.92 3.22
CA TYR A 141 -15.72 7.23 2.83
C TYR A 141 -16.98 8.10 2.97
N ALA A 142 -17.00 9.01 3.96
CA ALA A 142 -18.07 9.99 4.12
C ALA A 142 -18.18 10.94 2.91
N GLY A 143 -17.06 11.34 2.31
CA GLY A 143 -17.02 12.13 1.08
C GLY A 143 -17.63 11.40 -0.11
N PHE A 144 -17.31 10.13 -0.29
CA PHE A 144 -17.95 9.30 -1.32
C PHE A 144 -19.48 9.24 -1.15
N LYS A 145 -19.97 9.03 0.07
CA LYS A 145 -21.43 9.04 0.36
C LYS A 145 -22.08 10.39 0.05
N GLU A 146 -21.41 11.49 0.36
CA GLU A 146 -21.88 12.84 0.00
C GLU A 146 -22.01 13.00 -1.52
N LEU A 147 -21.02 12.53 -2.30
CA LEU A 147 -21.03 12.59 -3.78
C LEU A 147 -22.20 11.77 -4.36
N LEU A 148 -22.49 10.60 -3.81
CA LEU A 148 -23.67 9.80 -4.20
C LEU A 148 -24.97 10.58 -3.99
N GLY A 149 -25.09 11.35 -2.90
CA GLY A 149 -26.24 12.23 -2.63
C GLY A 149 -26.33 13.45 -3.56
N ARG A 150 -25.19 13.86 -4.18
CA ARG A 150 -25.14 14.96 -5.14
C ARG A 150 -25.43 14.52 -6.58
N LEU A 151 -25.22 13.25 -6.87
CA LEU A 151 -25.49 12.67 -8.19
C LEU A 151 -26.99 12.56 -8.41
N ARG A 152 -27.59 13.62 -8.96
CA ARG A 152 -29.02 13.71 -9.21
C ARG A 152 -29.34 14.55 -10.43
N HIS A 153 -30.16 14.03 -11.32
CA HIS A 153 -30.71 14.71 -12.49
C HIS A 153 -32.13 14.21 -12.73
N PRO A 154 -33.09 15.06 -13.13
CA PRO A 154 -34.49 14.67 -13.25
C PRO A 154 -34.76 13.64 -14.36
N THR A 155 -33.98 13.63 -15.43
CA THR A 155 -34.26 12.84 -16.64
C THR A 155 -33.10 12.04 -17.19
N LEU A 156 -31.85 12.40 -16.90
CA LEU A 156 -30.68 11.72 -17.46
C LEU A 156 -30.23 10.55 -16.59
N PRO A 157 -29.71 9.47 -17.20
CA PRO A 157 -29.03 8.41 -16.46
C PRO A 157 -27.87 8.98 -15.63
N LEU A 158 -27.68 8.41 -14.45
CA LEU A 158 -26.71 8.87 -13.47
C LEU A 158 -25.48 7.97 -13.48
N HIS A 159 -24.28 8.55 -13.59
CA HIS A 159 -23.04 7.81 -13.62
C HIS A 159 -22.01 8.40 -12.64
N ILE A 160 -21.30 7.53 -11.93
CA ILE A 160 -20.13 7.88 -11.14
C ILE A 160 -18.97 6.98 -11.54
N ILE A 161 -17.83 7.59 -11.86
CA ILE A 161 -16.60 6.94 -12.23
C ILE A 161 -15.58 7.19 -11.12
N LEU A 162 -14.95 6.15 -10.64
CA LEU A 162 -13.93 6.19 -9.59
C LEU A 162 -12.64 5.62 -10.17
N THR A 163 -11.56 6.38 -10.09
CA THR A 163 -10.22 5.90 -10.45
C THR A 163 -9.34 5.86 -9.22
N THR A 164 -8.52 4.83 -9.10
CA THR A 164 -7.55 4.73 -8.02
C THR A 164 -6.37 3.85 -8.41
N ASN A 165 -5.20 4.18 -7.87
CA ASN A 165 -4.19 3.16 -7.68
C ASN A 165 -4.63 2.30 -6.50
N PRO A 166 -4.40 0.98 -6.53
CA PRO A 166 -4.74 0.15 -5.39
C PRO A 166 -3.88 0.55 -4.19
N VAL A 167 -4.50 0.52 -3.03
CA VAL A 167 -3.88 0.81 -1.74
C VAL A 167 -4.04 -0.40 -0.82
N ALA A 168 -3.79 -0.24 0.47
CA ALA A 168 -4.01 -1.33 1.42
C ALA A 168 -5.47 -1.81 1.43
N ARG A 169 -5.70 -3.11 1.67
CA ARG A 169 -7.05 -3.69 1.79
C ARG A 169 -7.89 -3.10 2.93
N SER A 170 -7.24 -2.46 3.90
CA SER A 170 -7.93 -1.70 4.95
C SER A 170 -8.58 -0.41 4.48
N ASN A 171 -8.22 0.09 3.29
CA ASN A 171 -8.85 1.28 2.73
C ASN A 171 -10.32 1.01 2.37
N TRP A 172 -11.17 2.02 2.54
CA TRP A 172 -12.60 1.94 2.28
C TRP A 172 -12.94 1.49 0.85
N THR A 173 -12.06 1.76 -0.12
CA THR A 173 -12.26 1.34 -1.52
C THR A 173 -12.28 -0.19 -1.63
N TYR A 174 -11.34 -0.88 -0.99
CA TYR A 174 -11.34 -2.34 -0.96
C TYR A 174 -12.53 -2.86 -0.14
N GLN A 175 -12.74 -2.33 1.06
CA GLN A 175 -13.83 -2.74 1.95
C GLN A 175 -15.20 -2.60 1.29
N HIS A 176 -15.46 -1.48 0.60
CA HIS A 176 -16.76 -1.22 -0.04
C HIS A 176 -16.96 -2.02 -1.33
N PHE A 177 -15.90 -2.17 -2.16
CA PHE A 177 -16.05 -2.77 -3.49
C PHE A 177 -15.79 -4.28 -3.53
N PHE A 178 -15.05 -4.82 -2.57
CA PHE A 178 -14.72 -6.25 -2.51
C PHE A 178 -15.24 -6.91 -1.23
N GLU A 179 -14.74 -6.52 -0.07
CA GLU A 179 -15.02 -7.20 1.19
C GLU A 179 -16.53 -7.23 1.53
N SER A 180 -17.18 -6.07 1.54
CA SER A 180 -18.63 -5.99 1.86
C SER A 180 -19.54 -6.66 0.84
N ARG A 181 -19.03 -6.98 -0.34
CA ARG A 181 -19.78 -7.64 -1.41
C ARG A 181 -19.40 -9.11 -1.59
N GLY A 182 -18.42 -9.60 -0.80
CA GLY A 182 -17.92 -10.96 -0.91
C GLY A 182 -17.25 -11.28 -2.24
N LEU A 183 -16.66 -10.27 -2.91
CA LEU A 183 -15.97 -10.44 -4.17
C LEU A 183 -14.49 -10.79 -3.95
N ASP A 184 -14.00 -11.80 -4.69
CA ASP A 184 -12.59 -12.16 -4.71
C ASP A 184 -11.80 -11.24 -5.66
N ASP A 185 -10.83 -10.52 -5.12
CA ASP A 185 -9.95 -9.67 -5.92
C ASP A 185 -9.03 -10.47 -6.86
N LYS A 186 -8.73 -11.73 -6.56
CA LYS A 186 -7.97 -12.60 -7.48
C LYS A 186 -8.76 -12.89 -8.75
N GLU A 187 -10.07 -13.15 -8.61
CA GLU A 187 -10.96 -13.32 -9.75
C GLU A 187 -11.04 -12.03 -10.58
N PHE A 188 -11.13 -10.89 -9.93
CA PHE A 188 -11.12 -9.58 -10.59
C PHE A 188 -9.84 -9.37 -11.41
N TYR A 189 -8.65 -9.66 -10.85
CA TYR A 189 -7.39 -9.51 -11.56
C TYR A 189 -7.27 -10.49 -12.73
N ALA A 190 -7.80 -11.71 -12.58
CA ALA A 190 -7.80 -12.70 -13.65
C ALA A 190 -8.72 -12.33 -14.82
N ARG A 191 -9.91 -11.81 -14.51
CA ARG A 191 -10.88 -11.39 -15.53
C ARG A 191 -10.57 -10.05 -16.16
N ARG A 192 -9.87 -9.16 -15.44
CA ARG A 192 -9.53 -7.80 -15.83
C ARG A 192 -10.73 -6.85 -15.93
N VAL A 193 -11.85 -7.32 -16.42
CA VAL A 193 -13.13 -6.59 -16.51
C VAL A 193 -14.25 -7.50 -16.00
N MET A 194 -15.08 -6.96 -15.12
CA MET A 194 -16.26 -7.66 -14.61
C MET A 194 -17.39 -6.69 -14.29
N ARG A 195 -18.60 -7.23 -14.15
CA ARG A 195 -19.77 -6.48 -13.69
C ARG A 195 -20.41 -7.21 -12.52
N GLU A 196 -20.73 -6.45 -11.48
CA GLU A 196 -21.48 -6.95 -10.34
C GLU A 196 -22.57 -5.94 -9.96
N GLY A 197 -23.82 -6.35 -10.03
CA GLY A 197 -24.95 -5.46 -9.90
C GLY A 197 -24.87 -4.27 -10.88
N ASN A 198 -24.93 -3.05 -10.34
CA ASN A 198 -24.82 -1.80 -11.11
C ASN A 198 -23.40 -1.25 -11.21
N THR A 199 -22.38 -2.08 -10.92
CA THR A 199 -20.98 -1.67 -10.91
C THR A 199 -20.19 -2.37 -12.01
N TYR A 200 -19.49 -1.57 -12.82
CA TYR A 200 -18.49 -2.00 -13.79
C TYR A 200 -17.12 -1.89 -13.13
N TYR A 201 -16.37 -2.98 -13.10
CA TYR A 201 -15.02 -3.06 -12.56
C TYR A 201 -14.01 -3.19 -13.70
N HIS A 202 -12.92 -2.44 -13.62
CA HIS A 202 -11.86 -2.46 -14.61
C HIS A 202 -10.50 -2.47 -13.94
N HIS A 203 -9.68 -3.46 -14.26
CA HIS A 203 -8.30 -3.58 -13.80
C HIS A 203 -7.35 -3.31 -14.95
N SER A 204 -6.35 -2.45 -14.73
CA SER A 204 -5.34 -2.09 -15.74
C SER A 204 -3.94 -2.01 -15.15
N VAL A 205 -2.94 -2.29 -15.98
CA VAL A 205 -1.51 -2.27 -15.64
C VAL A 205 -0.72 -1.49 -16.69
N ALA A 206 0.56 -1.24 -16.44
CA ALA A 206 1.42 -0.50 -17.37
C ALA A 206 1.48 -1.15 -18.77
N ASP A 207 1.43 -2.49 -18.85
CA ASP A 207 1.46 -3.22 -20.13
C ASP A 207 0.24 -2.95 -21.02
N ASP A 208 -0.87 -2.45 -20.47
CA ASP A 208 -2.05 -2.06 -21.24
C ASP A 208 -1.88 -0.71 -21.92
N ASN A 209 -0.81 0.01 -21.61
CA ASN A 209 -0.53 1.33 -22.14
C ASN A 209 0.60 1.29 -23.18
N PHE A 210 0.23 1.15 -24.44
CA PHE A 210 1.18 1.07 -25.56
C PHE A 210 1.99 2.35 -25.80
N PHE A 211 1.65 3.45 -25.14
CA PHE A 211 2.36 4.71 -25.26
C PHE A 211 3.48 4.90 -24.23
N LEU A 212 3.64 3.93 -23.32
CA LEU A 212 4.73 3.98 -22.33
C LEU A 212 6.05 3.50 -22.93
N PRO A 213 7.16 4.19 -22.62
CA PRO A 213 8.49 3.70 -22.98
C PRO A 213 8.83 2.42 -22.21
N ALA A 214 9.57 1.52 -22.85
CA ALA A 214 10.00 0.26 -22.24
C ALA A 214 10.82 0.46 -20.95
N GLU A 215 11.59 1.53 -20.88
CA GLU A 215 12.41 1.90 -19.72
C GLU A 215 11.52 2.18 -18.48
N TYR A 216 10.34 2.75 -18.67
CA TYR A 216 9.41 2.99 -17.56
C TYR A 216 8.86 1.66 -17.00
N ILE A 217 8.55 0.70 -17.88
CA ILE A 217 8.10 -0.64 -17.46
C ILE A 217 9.21 -1.36 -16.71
N ALA A 218 10.45 -1.31 -17.23
CA ALA A 218 11.61 -1.89 -16.58
C ALA A 218 11.86 -1.30 -15.18
N GLN A 219 11.70 0.02 -15.01
CA GLN A 219 11.78 0.68 -13.70
C GLN A 219 10.72 0.17 -12.71
N LEU A 220 9.50 -0.09 -13.19
CA LEU A 220 8.47 -0.70 -12.34
C LEU A 220 8.81 -2.15 -11.95
N ASP A 221 9.42 -2.91 -12.88
CA ASP A 221 9.85 -4.29 -12.62
C ASP A 221 10.98 -4.38 -11.59
N GLU A 222 11.90 -3.40 -11.57
CA GLU A 222 12.96 -3.30 -10.57
C GLU A 222 12.43 -3.17 -9.13
N MET A 223 11.23 -2.61 -8.94
CA MET A 223 10.61 -2.47 -7.61
C MET A 223 10.47 -3.81 -6.90
N GLN A 224 10.31 -4.92 -7.64
CA GLN A 224 10.20 -6.26 -7.06
C GLN A 224 11.39 -6.63 -6.18
N ALA A 225 12.58 -6.11 -6.50
CA ALA A 225 13.81 -6.44 -5.80
C ALA A 225 13.96 -5.73 -4.44
N TYR A 226 13.31 -4.57 -4.25
CA TYR A 226 13.51 -3.75 -3.04
C TYR A 226 12.22 -3.42 -2.28
N ASP A 227 11.03 -3.48 -2.93
CA ASP A 227 9.74 -3.21 -2.29
C ASP A 227 8.62 -4.02 -2.98
N ALA A 228 8.37 -5.21 -2.44
CA ALA A 228 7.38 -6.14 -3.01
C ALA A 228 5.93 -5.60 -2.92
N ASP A 229 5.60 -4.79 -1.89
CA ASP A 229 4.28 -4.18 -1.76
C ASP A 229 4.10 -3.06 -2.78
N LEU A 230 5.11 -2.20 -2.95
CA LEU A 230 5.08 -1.16 -3.98
C LEU A 230 5.02 -1.78 -5.39
N TYR A 231 5.77 -2.86 -5.66
CA TYR A 231 5.68 -3.61 -6.91
C TYR A 231 4.25 -4.12 -7.16
N ARG A 232 3.62 -4.71 -6.14
CA ARG A 232 2.24 -5.20 -6.23
C ARG A 232 1.27 -4.08 -6.60
N ILE A 233 1.40 -2.93 -5.96
CA ILE A 233 0.56 -1.75 -6.18
C ILE A 233 0.85 -1.10 -7.53
N ALA A 234 2.10 -0.72 -7.76
CA ALA A 234 2.50 0.10 -8.89
C ALA A 234 2.54 -0.71 -10.20
N ARG A 235 3.14 -1.90 -10.17
CA ARG A 235 3.36 -2.71 -11.37
C ARG A 235 2.19 -3.63 -11.68
N LEU A 236 1.70 -4.35 -10.67
CA LEU A 236 0.62 -5.32 -10.86
C LEU A 236 -0.78 -4.72 -10.72
N GLY A 237 -0.90 -3.49 -10.23
CA GLY A 237 -2.20 -2.85 -10.02
C GLY A 237 -3.10 -3.59 -9.03
N GLN A 238 -2.51 -4.27 -8.05
CA GLN A 238 -3.20 -5.11 -7.08
C GLN A 238 -3.21 -4.46 -5.70
N PHE A 239 -4.30 -4.64 -4.95
CA PHE A 239 -4.37 -4.14 -3.58
C PHE A 239 -3.26 -4.74 -2.71
N GLY A 240 -2.62 -3.88 -1.94
CA GLY A 240 -1.58 -4.26 -0.99
C GLY A 240 -2.12 -5.22 0.07
N VAL A 241 -1.25 -6.04 0.61
CA VAL A 241 -1.54 -6.80 1.82
C VAL A 241 -1.69 -5.78 2.93
N ASN A 242 -2.66 -5.95 3.82
CA ASN A 242 -3.04 -4.98 4.86
C ASN A 242 -1.89 -4.05 5.26
N GLY A 243 -1.92 -2.78 4.84
CA GLY A 243 -0.92 -1.77 5.22
C GLY A 243 -0.84 -1.52 6.74
N LYS A 244 -1.75 -2.14 7.50
CA LYS A 244 -1.76 -2.15 8.96
C LYS A 244 -0.89 -3.25 9.56
N LEU A 245 -0.58 -4.34 8.83
CA LEU A 245 0.29 -5.37 9.34
C LEU A 245 1.73 -4.88 9.47
N VAL A 246 2.31 -5.13 10.63
CA VAL A 246 3.72 -4.80 10.90
C VAL A 246 4.63 -5.73 10.12
N LEU A 247 4.27 -7.01 10.01
CA LEU A 247 5.03 -8.07 9.33
C LEU A 247 4.19 -8.77 8.24
N PRO A 248 3.93 -8.13 7.09
CA PRO A 248 3.12 -8.73 6.03
C PRO A 248 3.75 -9.98 5.40
N GLN A 249 5.06 -10.20 5.56
CA GLN A 249 5.82 -11.36 5.10
C GLN A 249 5.86 -12.52 6.12
N PHE A 250 5.08 -12.42 7.21
CA PHE A 250 4.99 -13.46 8.24
C PHE A 250 4.14 -14.63 7.75
N GLU A 251 4.62 -15.84 7.96
CA GLU A 251 3.92 -17.08 7.62
C GLU A 251 4.19 -18.18 8.64
N VAL A 252 3.28 -19.13 8.70
CA VAL A 252 3.35 -20.26 9.62
C VAL A 252 3.59 -21.53 8.82
N MET A 253 4.53 -22.36 9.29
CA MET A 253 4.84 -23.65 8.68
C MET A 253 4.82 -24.77 9.74
N PRO A 254 4.61 -26.03 9.34
CA PRO A 254 4.71 -27.18 10.23
C PRO A 254 6.07 -27.24 10.93
N HIS A 255 6.06 -27.60 12.22
CA HIS A 255 7.26 -27.65 13.05
C HIS A 255 8.40 -28.45 12.43
N ASP A 256 8.09 -29.63 11.91
CA ASP A 256 9.08 -30.54 11.34
C ASP A 256 9.78 -29.93 10.12
N GLU A 257 9.04 -29.20 9.28
CA GLU A 257 9.60 -28.52 8.10
C GLU A 257 10.51 -27.36 8.52
N VAL A 258 10.10 -26.59 9.55
CA VAL A 258 10.92 -25.51 10.11
C VAL A 258 12.20 -26.07 10.71
N MET A 259 12.11 -27.16 11.49
CA MET A 259 13.27 -27.79 12.11
C MET A 259 14.26 -28.33 11.09
N ALA A 260 13.77 -28.98 10.03
CA ALA A 260 14.62 -29.45 8.93
C ALA A 260 15.40 -28.30 8.26
N ALA A 261 14.74 -27.16 8.04
CA ALA A 261 15.40 -25.97 7.51
C ALA A 261 16.43 -25.38 8.50
N VAL A 262 16.08 -25.30 9.79
CA VAL A 262 16.95 -24.76 10.85
C VAL A 262 18.19 -25.63 11.03
N GLU A 263 18.09 -26.95 10.92
CA GLU A 263 19.25 -27.87 11.04
C GLU A 263 20.31 -27.58 9.97
N ALA A 264 19.90 -27.22 8.77
CA ALA A 264 20.81 -26.86 7.68
C ALA A 264 21.51 -25.51 7.89
N ILE A 265 20.98 -24.65 8.79
CA ILE A 265 21.53 -23.32 9.04
C ILE A 265 22.69 -23.38 10.04
N PRO A 266 23.89 -22.86 9.69
CA PRO A 266 25.04 -22.84 10.59
C PRO A 266 24.75 -22.17 11.94
N ARG A 267 25.32 -22.71 13.03
CA ARG A 267 25.10 -22.19 14.41
C ARG A 267 25.39 -20.68 14.55
N LYS A 268 26.36 -20.14 13.79
CA LYS A 268 26.68 -18.71 13.82
C LYS A 268 25.51 -17.79 13.40
N TYR A 269 24.51 -18.32 12.72
CA TYR A 269 23.31 -17.61 12.30
C TYR A 269 22.10 -17.92 13.19
N ARG A 270 22.27 -18.69 14.26
CA ARG A 270 21.22 -18.90 15.26
C ARG A 270 21.26 -17.79 16.29
N ARG A 271 20.11 -17.36 16.74
CA ARG A 271 19.93 -16.21 17.66
C ARG A 271 18.90 -16.54 18.72
N VAL A 272 19.11 -16.01 19.91
CA VAL A 272 18.14 -16.03 21.00
C VAL A 272 17.92 -14.61 21.48
N GLY A 273 16.68 -14.21 21.60
CA GLY A 273 16.32 -12.91 22.16
C GLY A 273 15.32 -13.06 23.29
N MET A 274 15.40 -12.16 24.27
CA MET A 274 14.55 -12.13 25.43
C MET A 274 14.01 -10.74 25.70
N ASP A 275 12.71 -10.64 25.86
CA ASP A 275 12.00 -9.48 26.37
C ASP A 275 11.55 -9.76 27.80
N PHE A 276 11.93 -8.89 28.75
CA PHE A 276 11.56 -9.03 30.15
C PHE A 276 10.18 -8.45 30.41
N GLY A 277 9.29 -9.25 30.96
CA GLY A 277 8.02 -8.78 31.49
C GLY A 277 8.16 -8.25 32.90
N PHE A 278 7.42 -7.21 33.24
CA PHE A 278 7.33 -6.66 34.59
C PHE A 278 5.92 -6.87 35.13
N GLU A 279 5.78 -7.36 36.36
CA GLU A 279 4.50 -7.65 37.07
C GLU A 279 3.49 -8.44 36.23
N SER A 280 2.56 -7.72 35.53
CA SER A 280 1.50 -8.33 34.71
C SER A 280 1.90 -8.60 33.25
N SER A 281 3.12 -8.25 32.87
CA SER A 281 3.65 -8.45 31.51
C SER A 281 4.23 -9.85 31.29
N TYR A 282 4.54 -10.18 30.03
CA TYR A 282 5.06 -11.51 29.66
C TYR A 282 6.58 -11.48 29.55
N ASN A 283 7.25 -12.48 30.13
CA ASN A 283 8.61 -12.85 29.76
C ASN A 283 8.54 -13.63 28.44
N ALA A 284 9.13 -13.10 27.38
CA ALA A 284 9.16 -13.72 26.07
C ALA A 284 10.60 -14.05 25.67
N VAL A 285 10.86 -15.32 25.33
CA VAL A 285 12.15 -15.76 24.80
C VAL A 285 11.90 -16.50 23.49
N VAL A 286 12.66 -16.16 22.44
CA VAL A 286 12.52 -16.80 21.13
C VAL A 286 13.86 -17.29 20.62
N ARG A 287 13.89 -18.52 20.06
CA ARG A 287 15.01 -19.02 19.27
C ARG A 287 14.73 -18.82 17.80
N MET A 288 15.70 -18.25 17.11
CA MET A 288 15.62 -17.92 15.70
C MET A 288 16.83 -18.46 14.93
N ALA A 289 16.62 -18.73 13.66
CA ALA A 289 17.70 -19.05 12.71
C ALA A 289 17.55 -18.19 11.45
N ILE A 290 18.68 -17.74 10.91
CA ILE A 290 18.71 -16.84 9.77
C ILE A 290 19.29 -17.56 8.56
N ASP A 291 18.50 -17.77 7.52
CA ASP A 291 19.02 -18.06 6.21
C ASP A 291 19.52 -16.76 5.58
N HIS A 292 20.85 -16.58 5.66
CA HIS A 292 21.50 -15.35 5.23
C HIS A 292 21.42 -15.14 3.71
N GLU A 293 21.46 -16.22 2.93
CA GLU A 293 21.47 -16.17 1.47
C GLU A 293 20.09 -15.77 0.92
N ASN A 294 19.04 -16.38 1.44
CA ASN A 294 17.67 -16.12 1.02
C ASN A 294 17.03 -14.93 1.75
N LYS A 295 17.64 -14.42 2.82
CA LYS A 295 17.09 -13.42 3.73
C LYS A 295 15.79 -13.89 4.37
N TRP A 296 15.76 -15.14 4.83
CA TRP A 296 14.64 -15.71 5.57
C TRP A 296 14.97 -15.78 7.06
N LEU A 297 13.98 -15.54 7.90
CA LEU A 297 14.08 -15.67 9.36
C LEU A 297 13.14 -16.76 9.80
N TYR A 298 13.67 -17.73 10.53
CA TYR A 298 12.91 -18.82 11.12
C TYR A 298 12.78 -18.61 12.62
N LEU A 299 11.55 -18.74 13.17
CA LEU A 299 11.25 -18.85 14.60
C LEU A 299 10.88 -20.30 14.84
N TYR A 300 11.63 -20.99 15.71
CA TYR A 300 11.46 -22.43 15.87
C TYR A 300 11.23 -22.90 17.31
N TRP A 301 11.33 -22.01 18.29
CA TRP A 301 11.08 -22.28 19.69
C TRP A 301 10.74 -20.98 20.42
N GLU A 302 9.81 -21.08 21.42
CA GLU A 302 9.42 -19.97 22.28
C GLU A 302 9.26 -20.38 23.74
N TYR A 303 9.52 -19.41 24.62
CA TYR A 303 9.04 -19.38 25.98
C TYR A 303 8.21 -18.12 26.17
N TYR A 304 6.97 -18.25 26.65
CA TYR A 304 6.07 -17.11 26.78
C TYR A 304 5.20 -17.30 28.02
N ARG A 305 5.54 -16.60 29.12
CA ARG A 305 4.86 -16.72 30.41
C ARG A 305 4.75 -15.37 31.09
N ARG A 306 3.66 -15.16 31.84
CA ARG A 306 3.43 -13.96 32.66
C ARG A 306 3.45 -14.30 34.14
N ASN A 307 3.57 -13.28 34.98
CA ASN A 307 3.57 -13.41 36.45
C ASN A 307 4.66 -14.38 36.99
N MET A 308 5.80 -14.47 36.28
CA MET A 308 6.93 -15.28 36.67
C MET A 308 8.00 -14.40 37.30
N THR A 309 8.57 -14.83 38.41
CA THR A 309 9.76 -14.23 38.99
C THR A 309 11.00 -14.53 38.12
N ASP A 310 12.09 -13.79 38.35
CA ASP A 310 13.35 -14.07 37.66
C ASP A 310 13.87 -15.46 37.98
N ASP A 311 13.67 -15.98 39.22
CA ASP A 311 14.03 -17.33 39.63
C ASP A 311 13.26 -18.39 38.86
N GLU A 312 11.93 -18.29 38.83
CA GLU A 312 11.06 -19.25 38.14
C GLU A 312 11.33 -19.25 36.63
N THR A 313 11.59 -18.07 36.04
CA THR A 313 11.95 -17.97 34.62
C THR A 313 13.32 -18.56 34.35
N ALA A 314 14.31 -18.34 35.24
CA ALA A 314 15.64 -18.92 35.12
C ALA A 314 15.62 -20.44 35.20
N ASP A 315 14.82 -21.00 36.14
CA ASP A 315 14.65 -22.47 36.29
C ASP A 315 14.00 -23.06 35.02
N ALA A 316 12.99 -22.38 34.43
CA ALA A 316 12.35 -22.82 33.20
C ALA A 316 13.27 -22.75 31.96
N LEU A 317 14.32 -21.96 32.04
CA LEU A 317 15.31 -21.73 30.97
C LEU A 317 16.66 -22.40 31.23
N GLU A 318 16.76 -23.30 32.22
CA GLU A 318 18.03 -23.91 32.67
C GLU A 318 18.84 -24.55 31.54
N GLU A 319 18.18 -25.09 30.49
CA GLU A 319 18.84 -25.67 29.32
C GLU A 319 19.80 -24.67 28.60
N PHE A 320 19.56 -23.34 28.70
CA PHE A 320 20.46 -22.34 28.12
C PHE A 320 21.81 -22.23 28.86
N VAL A 321 21.86 -22.64 30.10
CA VAL A 321 23.13 -22.75 30.88
C VAL A 321 23.97 -23.88 30.33
N GLU A 322 23.36 -25.03 30.02
CA GLU A 322 24.03 -26.20 29.47
C GLU A 322 24.50 -25.98 28.05
N THR A 323 23.61 -25.43 27.20
CA THR A 323 23.89 -25.17 25.76
C THR A 323 24.81 -24.00 25.53
N ARG A 324 24.95 -23.09 26.53
CA ARG A 324 25.71 -21.82 26.45
C ARG A 324 25.29 -20.92 25.29
N GLU A 325 24.05 -21.06 24.85
CA GLU A 325 23.51 -20.14 23.83
C GLU A 325 23.52 -18.71 24.34
N CYS A 326 23.92 -17.76 23.49
CA CYS A 326 23.95 -16.35 23.84
C CYS A 326 22.53 -15.77 23.75
N ILE A 327 21.96 -15.38 24.89
CA ILE A 327 20.67 -14.69 24.97
C ILE A 327 20.92 -13.19 24.95
N LYS A 328 20.31 -12.48 24.00
CA LYS A 328 20.32 -11.03 23.98
C LYS A 328 19.03 -10.49 24.57
N ALA A 329 19.17 -9.60 25.53
CA ALA A 329 18.05 -9.07 26.29
C ALA A 329 18.06 -7.53 26.34
N ASP A 330 16.93 -6.93 26.68
CA ASP A 330 16.80 -5.48 26.77
C ASP A 330 17.85 -4.88 27.74
N SER A 331 18.59 -3.94 27.22
CA SER A 331 19.59 -3.18 28.00
C SER A 331 18.97 -2.26 29.06
N ALA A 332 17.66 -2.07 29.08
CA ALA A 332 16.96 -1.30 30.12
C ALA A 332 16.90 -2.03 31.47
N GLU A 333 17.06 -3.38 31.46
CA GLU A 333 16.97 -4.24 32.64
C GLU A 333 18.33 -4.81 33.09
N PRO A 334 19.31 -3.99 33.47
CA PRO A 334 20.66 -4.45 33.80
C PRO A 334 20.71 -5.30 35.06
N LYS A 335 19.73 -5.19 35.98
CA LYS A 335 19.64 -5.99 37.20
C LYS A 335 19.24 -7.42 36.88
N ALA A 336 18.22 -7.61 36.03
CA ALA A 336 17.80 -8.91 35.57
C ALA A 336 18.93 -9.61 34.80
N ILE A 337 19.58 -8.93 33.85
CA ILE A 337 20.71 -9.48 33.11
C ILE A 337 21.81 -9.98 34.06
N ARG A 338 22.19 -9.20 35.07
CA ARG A 338 23.19 -9.61 36.08
C ARG A 338 22.75 -10.82 36.90
N TYR A 339 21.46 -10.89 37.20
CA TYR A 339 20.90 -12.03 37.92
C TYR A 339 21.08 -13.33 37.11
N TYR A 340 20.67 -13.36 35.84
CA TYR A 340 20.83 -14.51 34.94
C TYR A 340 22.31 -14.87 34.73
N GLN A 341 23.19 -13.87 34.57
CA GLN A 341 24.63 -14.12 34.46
C GLN A 341 25.20 -14.84 35.71
N LYS A 342 24.76 -14.46 36.93
CA LYS A 342 25.15 -15.14 38.16
C LYS A 342 24.62 -16.57 38.25
N ARG A 343 23.49 -16.85 37.61
CA ARG A 343 22.90 -18.18 37.44
C ARG A 343 23.61 -19.04 36.38
N GLY A 344 24.61 -18.51 35.69
CA GLY A 344 25.40 -19.20 34.67
C GLY A 344 24.94 -19.00 33.22
N PHE A 345 23.92 -18.17 32.96
CA PHE A 345 23.46 -17.88 31.62
C PHE A 345 24.46 -17.02 30.86
N ASN A 346 24.66 -17.31 29.55
CA ASN A 346 25.39 -16.46 28.63
C ASN A 346 24.44 -15.35 28.11
N MET A 347 24.11 -14.40 28.99
CA MET A 347 23.18 -13.31 28.67
C MET A 347 23.93 -12.02 28.46
N VAL A 348 23.57 -11.27 27.39
CA VAL A 348 24.20 -10.01 26.95
C VAL A 348 23.13 -8.96 26.72
N ALA A 349 23.39 -7.75 27.21
CA ALA A 349 22.54 -6.59 26.92
C ALA A 349 22.61 -6.20 25.44
N THR A 350 21.51 -5.79 24.87
CA THR A 350 21.49 -5.14 23.53
C THR A 350 22.34 -3.88 23.53
N ARG A 351 22.94 -3.55 22.39
CA ARG A 351 23.84 -2.41 22.26
C ARG A 351 23.05 -1.10 22.36
N LYS A 352 23.50 -0.21 23.24
CA LYS A 352 23.05 1.18 23.22
C LYS A 352 23.83 1.90 22.13
N ASN A 353 23.16 2.52 21.18
CA ASN A 353 23.85 3.39 20.22
C ASN A 353 24.53 4.56 20.96
N ASN A 354 25.83 4.78 20.72
CA ASN A 354 26.66 5.84 21.29
C ASN A 354 26.26 7.26 20.84
N GLY A 355 25.03 7.49 20.41
CA GLY A 355 24.53 8.77 19.92
C GLY A 355 23.21 9.22 20.51
N GLY A 356 22.73 8.59 21.62
CA GLY A 356 21.54 9.06 22.32
C GLY A 356 20.19 8.79 21.65
N SER A 357 20.15 8.24 20.46
CA SER A 357 18.94 7.75 19.82
C SER A 357 18.78 6.27 20.18
N ARG A 358 17.76 5.94 20.98
CA ARG A 358 17.24 4.57 21.04
C ARG A 358 16.99 4.11 19.61
N HIS A 359 17.32 2.85 19.30
CA HIS A 359 16.75 2.23 18.10
C HIS A 359 15.24 2.39 18.23
N SER A 360 14.68 3.29 17.44
CA SER A 360 13.25 3.53 17.51
C SER A 360 12.54 2.25 17.09
N ARG A 361 11.34 2.02 17.62
CA ARG A 361 10.49 0.90 17.19
C ARG A 361 10.36 0.89 15.66
N LEU A 362 10.37 2.06 15.05
CA LEU A 362 10.37 2.26 13.60
C LEU A 362 11.61 1.66 12.91
N ASP A 363 12.82 1.88 13.44
CA ASP A 363 14.06 1.35 12.84
C ASP A 363 14.11 -0.18 12.95
N ASN A 364 13.65 -0.73 14.08
CA ASN A 364 13.55 -2.16 14.29
C ASN A 364 12.54 -2.80 13.34
N THR A 365 11.39 -2.16 13.16
CA THR A 365 10.37 -2.60 12.20
C THR A 365 10.91 -2.56 10.77
N ARG A 366 11.63 -1.49 10.39
CA ARG A 366 12.28 -1.40 9.08
C ARG A 366 13.30 -2.50 8.87
N LYS A 367 14.06 -2.86 9.91
CA LYS A 367 15.01 -3.97 9.88
C LYS A 367 14.31 -5.31 9.66
N MET A 368 13.23 -5.58 10.39
CA MET A 368 12.43 -6.80 10.25
C MET A 368 11.82 -6.92 8.84
N LYS A 369 11.34 -5.82 8.27
CA LYS A 369 10.79 -5.78 6.90
C LYS A 369 11.81 -6.06 5.79
N ARG A 370 13.10 -6.05 6.08
CA ARG A 370 14.14 -6.43 5.11
C ARG A 370 14.28 -7.94 4.92
N PHE A 371 13.75 -8.75 5.84
CA PHE A 371 13.61 -10.19 5.60
C PHE A 371 12.54 -10.42 4.53
N ARG A 372 12.83 -11.27 3.56
CA ARG A 372 11.89 -11.64 2.51
C ARG A 372 10.75 -12.53 3.03
N ARG A 373 11.07 -13.39 4.00
CA ARG A 373 10.11 -14.27 4.70
C ARG A 373 10.45 -14.31 6.18
N ILE A 374 9.43 -14.32 7.01
CA ILE A 374 9.53 -14.59 8.46
C ILE A 374 8.65 -15.80 8.72
N ILE A 375 9.29 -16.94 8.91
CA ILE A 375 8.64 -18.24 8.99
C ILE A 375 8.61 -18.66 10.45
N CYS A 376 7.42 -18.87 11.00
CA CYS A 376 7.22 -19.31 12.37
C CYS A 376 6.75 -20.76 12.39
N SER A 377 7.34 -21.55 13.25
CA SER A 377 6.83 -22.89 13.55
C SER A 377 5.44 -22.82 14.17
N ASP A 378 4.53 -23.67 13.75
CA ASP A 378 3.20 -23.82 14.35
C ASP A 378 3.23 -24.28 15.83
N ALA A 379 4.36 -24.81 16.28
CA ALA A 379 4.61 -25.12 17.70
C ALA A 379 4.84 -23.87 18.57
N CYS A 380 5.18 -22.70 17.95
CA CYS A 380 5.32 -21.41 18.62
C CYS A 380 3.97 -20.69 18.67
N VAL A 381 3.03 -21.19 19.46
CA VAL A 381 1.62 -20.78 19.45
C VAL A 381 1.46 -19.29 19.75
N HIS A 382 2.14 -18.76 20.77
CA HIS A 382 2.03 -17.37 21.17
C HIS A 382 2.69 -16.42 20.16
N ALA A 383 3.83 -16.81 19.58
CA ALA A 383 4.46 -16.07 18.49
C ALA A 383 3.55 -16.01 17.26
N VAL A 384 2.88 -17.13 16.93
CA VAL A 384 1.91 -17.18 15.82
C VAL A 384 0.74 -16.24 16.08
N GLU A 385 0.13 -16.29 17.27
CA GLU A 385 -1.00 -15.43 17.65
C GLU A 385 -0.62 -13.94 17.62
N GLU A 386 0.53 -13.58 18.22
CA GLU A 386 0.97 -12.19 18.28
C GLU A 386 1.38 -11.64 16.91
N LEU A 387 2.23 -12.35 16.17
CA LEU A 387 2.88 -11.80 14.97
C LEU A 387 1.99 -11.83 13.71
N LYS A 388 1.08 -12.81 13.61
CA LYS A 388 0.17 -12.94 12.48
C LYS A 388 -0.79 -11.76 12.36
N GLU A 389 -1.23 -11.23 13.50
CA GLU A 389 -2.21 -10.15 13.60
C GLU A 389 -1.59 -8.83 14.08
N LEU A 390 -0.27 -8.77 14.22
CA LEU A 390 0.42 -7.56 14.68
C LEU A 390 0.20 -6.41 13.69
N THR A 391 -0.53 -5.39 14.14
CA THR A 391 -0.86 -4.21 13.35
C THR A 391 -0.29 -2.95 13.98
N TYR A 392 -0.11 -1.91 13.17
CA TYR A 392 0.15 -0.58 13.69
C TYR A 392 -1.07 -0.02 14.43
N ALA A 393 -0.84 0.82 15.43
CA ALA A 393 -1.90 1.61 16.03
C ALA A 393 -2.37 2.68 15.05
N GLU A 394 -3.62 3.09 15.20
CA GLU A 394 -4.22 4.16 14.41
C GLU A 394 -4.52 5.38 15.27
N ASP A 395 -4.50 6.54 14.64
CA ASP A 395 -4.99 7.76 15.25
C ASP A 395 -6.54 7.83 15.18
N ARG A 396 -7.11 8.96 15.62
CA ARG A 396 -8.58 9.16 15.64
C ARG A 396 -9.19 9.28 14.24
N ASP A 397 -8.38 9.53 13.23
CA ASP A 397 -8.78 9.63 11.82
C ASP A 397 -8.58 8.30 11.06
N GLY A 398 -8.03 7.27 11.72
CA GLY A 398 -7.75 5.94 11.15
C GLY A 398 -6.42 5.87 10.40
N GLU A 399 -5.55 6.87 10.57
CA GLU A 399 -4.22 6.89 9.98
C GLU A 399 -3.22 6.10 10.84
N ILE A 400 -2.30 5.40 10.18
CA ILE A 400 -1.28 4.58 10.85
C ILE A 400 -0.29 5.46 11.61
N ILE A 401 -0.03 5.11 12.87
CA ILE A 401 1.05 5.69 13.68
C ILE A 401 2.28 4.78 13.53
N PRO A 402 3.31 5.16 12.74
CA PRO A 402 4.38 4.24 12.30
C PRO A 402 5.27 3.68 13.40
N ASP A 403 5.29 4.30 14.58
CA ASP A 403 6.13 3.90 15.73
C ASP A 403 5.33 3.24 16.87
N LYS A 404 4.03 2.99 16.65
CA LYS A 404 3.16 2.36 17.64
C LYS A 404 2.45 1.14 17.07
N PHE A 405 2.33 0.11 17.90
CA PHE A 405 1.55 -1.08 17.59
C PHE A 405 0.21 -1.04 18.31
N SER A 406 -0.76 -1.76 17.78
CA SER A 406 -2.10 -1.89 18.38
C SER A 406 -2.10 -2.65 19.71
N VAL A 407 -1.08 -3.47 19.93
CA VAL A 407 -0.87 -4.29 21.13
C VAL A 407 0.59 -4.24 21.59
N ASP A 408 0.85 -4.63 22.85
CA ASP A 408 2.20 -4.84 23.32
C ASP A 408 2.74 -6.18 22.75
N ALA A 409 3.76 -6.05 21.90
CA ALA A 409 4.31 -7.15 21.12
C ALA A 409 5.62 -7.67 21.76
N HIS A 410 5.51 -8.58 22.70
CA HIS A 410 6.65 -9.12 23.47
C HIS A 410 7.51 -10.05 22.61
N THR A 411 6.90 -10.91 21.81
CA THR A 411 7.62 -11.77 20.87
C THR A 411 8.38 -10.96 19.85
N PHE A 412 7.74 -9.91 19.28
CA PHE A 412 8.42 -8.99 18.35
C PHE A 412 9.61 -8.29 19.01
N SER A 413 9.44 -7.85 20.27
CA SER A 413 10.52 -7.24 21.06
C SER A 413 11.68 -8.23 21.27
N ALA A 414 11.40 -9.45 21.68
CA ALA A 414 12.41 -10.49 21.83
C ALA A 414 13.13 -10.79 20.50
N MET A 415 12.41 -10.83 19.39
CA MET A 415 13.01 -11.04 18.07
C MET A 415 14.04 -9.97 17.74
N TRP A 416 13.70 -8.70 17.87
CA TRP A 416 14.64 -7.65 17.49
C TRP A 416 15.80 -7.48 18.47
N TYR A 417 15.63 -7.83 19.76
CA TYR A 417 16.74 -7.94 20.70
C TYR A 417 17.73 -9.03 20.24
N GLY A 418 17.23 -10.20 19.90
CA GLY A 418 18.07 -11.29 19.39
C GLY A 418 18.82 -10.95 18.10
N LEU A 419 18.27 -10.05 17.28
CA LEU A 419 18.84 -9.60 16.02
C LEU A 419 19.65 -8.30 16.13
N ASP A 420 19.94 -7.80 17.33
CA ASP A 420 20.60 -6.51 17.56
C ASP A 420 21.89 -6.31 16.75
N ASP A 421 22.74 -7.33 16.66
CA ASP A 421 24.01 -7.31 15.94
C ASP A 421 23.94 -7.83 14.49
N TYR A 422 22.76 -8.17 13.99
CA TYR A 422 22.59 -8.66 12.64
C TYR A 422 22.02 -7.58 11.72
N ASP A 423 22.69 -7.31 10.61
CA ASP A 423 22.15 -6.42 9.56
C ASP A 423 21.72 -7.26 8.35
N VAL A 424 20.44 -7.19 8.00
CA VAL A 424 19.84 -7.90 6.85
C VAL A 424 20.37 -7.32 5.52
N ALA A 425 20.83 -6.07 5.53
CA ALA A 425 21.34 -5.41 4.33
C ALA A 425 22.77 -5.83 3.95
N ASP A 426 23.54 -6.34 4.90
CA ASP A 426 24.95 -6.65 4.70
C ASP A 426 25.22 -8.07 4.16
N ALA A 427 24.95 -8.26 2.86
CA ALA A 427 25.97 -8.93 2.06
C ALA A 427 26.98 -7.84 1.65
N LYS A 428 27.80 -7.34 2.57
CA LYS A 428 28.93 -6.51 2.18
C LYS A 428 29.87 -7.37 1.36
N HIS A 429 29.84 -7.23 0.03
CA HIS A 429 31.04 -7.40 -0.74
C HIS A 429 32.06 -6.42 -0.12
N LYS A 430 32.95 -6.93 0.71
CA LYS A 430 34.18 -6.23 1.04
C LYS A 430 34.95 -6.19 -0.27
N PHE A 431 34.80 -5.12 -1.01
CA PHE A 431 35.68 -4.81 -2.10
C PHE A 431 37.11 -4.74 -1.53
N ARG A 432 37.97 -5.59 -2.00
CA ARG A 432 39.41 -5.52 -1.71
C ARG A 432 40.04 -4.52 -2.71
N LYS A 433 41.12 -3.87 -2.32
CA LYS A 433 41.86 -2.95 -3.24
C LYS A 433 42.18 -3.62 -4.56
N GLU A 434 42.45 -4.92 -4.53
CA GLU A 434 42.72 -5.79 -5.67
C GLU A 434 41.56 -5.86 -6.68
N ASP A 435 40.30 -5.64 -6.22
CA ASP A 435 39.12 -5.66 -7.09
C ASP A 435 39.01 -4.39 -7.97
N PHE A 436 39.81 -3.37 -7.67
CA PHE A 436 39.95 -2.11 -8.42
C PHE A 436 41.25 -1.95 -9.14
N GLY A 437 42.15 -2.96 -9.16
CA GLY A 437 43.45 -2.87 -9.78
C GLY A 437 44.40 -1.87 -9.11
N LEU A 438 44.20 -1.59 -7.80
CA LEU A 438 45.02 -0.68 -6.98
C LEU A 438 45.96 -1.43 -6.04
#